data_d86dc3dbc0d7ee2434bd61b853b38632
#
_entry.id   d86dc3dbc0d7ee2434bd61b853b38632
#
_cell.length_a   1.000
_cell.length_b   1.000
_cell.length_c   1.000
_cell.angle_alpha   90.00
_cell.angle_beta   90.00
_cell.angle_gamma   90.00
#
_symmetry.space_group_name_H-M   'P 1'
#
loop_
_entity.id
_entity.type
_entity.pdbx_description
1 polymer ?
#
loop_
_entity_poly.entity_id
_entity_poly.type
_entity_poly.pdbx_seq_one_letter_code
_entity_poly.pdbx_strand_id
1 'polypeptide(L)'
;MKGLETGGIPIATALSLETKIKAAFVRKKAKEYGTCKLAEGADVNGKKVCVIEDVVTTGGQIIKSVQELRKRGVIIDTVLCVIQRNEKATEILANDGLLLKPVFTMDFIKSQVNG
;
A
#
# COMPACT_ATOMS: atom_id res chain seq x y z
N MET A 1 7.88 5.34 -1.35
CA MET A 1 6.41 5.32 -1.53
C MET A 1 6.03 4.22 -2.52
N LYS A 2 5.03 3.44 -2.20
CA LYS A 2 4.61 2.29 -3.00
C LYS A 2 3.13 2.37 -3.33
N GLY A 3 2.79 2.33 -4.64
CA GLY A 3 1.42 2.14 -5.10
C GLY A 3 1.16 0.70 -5.46
N LEU A 4 0.14 0.08 -4.87
CA LEU A 4 -0.28 -1.25 -5.24
C LEU A 4 -1.22 -1.19 -6.45
N GLU A 5 -1.05 -2.12 -7.37
CA GLU A 5 -1.95 -2.21 -8.53
C GLU A 5 -3.36 -2.60 -8.09
N THR A 6 -4.36 -1.97 -8.67
CA THR A 6 -4.25 -0.88 -9.64
C THR A 6 -4.62 0.46 -9.03
N GLY A 7 -5.42 0.47 -7.97
CA GLY A 7 -5.97 1.67 -7.36
C GLY A 7 -4.94 2.55 -6.69
N GLY A 8 -3.88 1.95 -6.14
CA GLY A 8 -2.81 2.70 -5.50
C GLY A 8 -1.91 3.46 -6.46
N ILE A 9 -1.89 3.10 -7.74
CA ILE A 9 -0.99 3.71 -8.73
C ILE A 9 -1.25 5.21 -8.92
N PRO A 10 -2.50 5.68 -9.18
CA PRO A 10 -2.74 7.11 -9.32
C PRO A 10 -2.41 7.90 -8.06
N ILE A 11 -2.71 7.34 -6.89
CA ILE A 11 -2.46 7.99 -5.61
C ILE A 11 -0.97 8.13 -5.36
N ALA A 12 -0.21 7.06 -5.54
CA ALA A 12 1.24 7.08 -5.38
C ALA A 12 1.89 8.04 -6.38
N THR A 13 1.41 8.09 -7.61
CA THR A 13 1.91 9.00 -8.64
C THR A 13 1.68 10.45 -8.23
N ALA A 14 0.46 10.80 -7.80
CA ALA A 14 0.14 12.15 -7.36
C ALA A 14 1.00 12.58 -6.16
N LEU A 15 1.14 11.72 -5.17
CA LEU A 15 1.97 11.98 -4.00
C LEU A 15 3.45 12.13 -4.37
N SER A 16 3.93 11.31 -5.30
CA SER A 16 5.32 11.39 -5.77
C SER A 16 5.59 12.73 -6.46
N LEU A 17 4.67 13.22 -7.29
CA LEU A 17 4.80 14.51 -7.96
C LEU A 17 4.80 15.66 -6.96
N GLU A 18 3.94 15.62 -5.95
CA GLU A 18 3.84 16.68 -4.93
C GLU A 18 5.03 16.68 -3.98
N THR A 19 5.46 15.52 -3.52
CA THR A 19 6.50 15.39 -2.48
C THR A 19 7.90 15.21 -3.04
N LYS A 20 8.02 14.89 -4.32
CA LYS A 20 9.27 14.53 -5.00
C LYS A 20 9.92 13.27 -4.43
N ILE A 21 9.15 12.47 -3.70
CA ILE A 21 9.58 11.15 -3.24
C ILE A 21 9.37 10.16 -4.37
N LYS A 22 10.38 9.36 -4.66
CA LYS A 22 10.31 8.38 -5.75
C LYS A 22 9.24 7.34 -5.48
N ALA A 23 8.52 6.94 -6.54
CA ALA A 23 7.50 5.91 -6.47
C ALA A 23 7.92 4.66 -7.22
N ALA A 24 7.44 3.52 -6.74
CA ALA A 24 7.53 2.25 -7.44
C ALA A 24 6.15 1.60 -7.46
N PHE A 25 5.91 0.75 -8.42
CA PHE A 25 4.60 0.14 -8.65
C PHE A 25 4.72 -1.38 -8.48
N VAL A 26 3.88 -1.93 -7.60
CA VAL A 26 3.94 -3.33 -7.21
C VAL A 26 2.84 -4.10 -7.92
N ARG A 27 3.22 -5.20 -8.55
CA ARG A 27 2.28 -6.12 -9.19
C ARG A 27 1.76 -7.12 -8.16
N LYS A 28 0.53 -7.56 -8.35
CA LYS A 28 -0.03 -8.64 -7.52
C LYS A 28 0.75 -9.94 -7.70
N LYS A 29 1.29 -10.15 -8.91
CA LYS A 29 2.16 -11.28 -9.23
C LYS A 29 3.35 -10.77 -10.02
N ALA A 30 4.53 -11.36 -9.81
CA ALA A 30 5.67 -11.09 -10.65
C ALA A 30 5.37 -11.54 -12.10
N LYS A 31 5.93 -10.83 -13.07
CA LYS A 31 5.82 -11.24 -14.47
C LYS A 31 6.52 -12.58 -14.69
N GLU A 32 5.89 -13.46 -15.44
CA GLU A 32 6.48 -14.74 -15.84
C GLU A 32 7.51 -14.57 -16.95
N TYR A 33 7.49 -13.44 -17.63
CA TYR A 33 8.39 -13.10 -18.74
C TYR A 33 8.87 -11.65 -18.60
N GLY A 34 9.83 -11.27 -19.43
CA GLY A 34 10.43 -9.96 -19.36
C GLY A 34 11.37 -9.84 -18.17
N THR A 35 11.25 -8.79 -17.38
CA THR A 35 12.12 -8.55 -16.23
C THR A 35 11.78 -9.41 -15.01
N CYS A 36 10.62 -10.06 -15.01
CA CYS A 36 10.10 -10.86 -13.88
C CYS A 36 10.07 -10.08 -12.55
N LYS A 37 9.85 -8.78 -12.61
CA LYS A 37 9.85 -7.92 -11.43
C LYS A 37 8.48 -7.88 -10.78
N LEU A 38 8.45 -7.99 -9.46
CA LEU A 38 7.25 -7.74 -8.66
C LEU A 38 6.96 -6.23 -8.57
N ALA A 39 7.99 -5.40 -8.54
CA ALA A 39 7.88 -3.95 -8.47
C ALA A 39 8.61 -3.29 -9.63
N GLU A 40 8.00 -2.24 -10.18
CA GLU A 40 8.57 -1.43 -11.25
C GLU A 40 8.62 0.04 -10.83
N GLY A 41 9.56 0.79 -11.41
CA GLY A 41 9.82 2.18 -11.07
C GLY A 41 11.13 2.32 -10.30
N ALA A 42 11.11 3.06 -9.18
CA ALA A 42 12.31 3.25 -8.37
C ALA A 42 12.80 1.93 -7.78
N ASP A 43 14.12 1.78 -7.67
CA ASP A 43 14.71 0.64 -6.95
C ASP A 43 14.41 0.76 -5.47
N VAL A 44 13.82 -0.31 -4.91
CA VAL A 44 13.37 -0.32 -3.52
C VAL A 44 14.15 -1.29 -2.63
N ASN A 45 15.07 -2.06 -3.21
CA ASN A 45 15.84 -3.05 -2.47
C ASN A 45 16.66 -2.38 -1.35
N GLY A 46 16.46 -2.85 -0.11
CA GLY A 46 17.15 -2.31 1.06
C GLY A 46 16.66 -0.96 1.54
N LYS A 47 15.64 -0.38 0.92
CA LYS A 47 15.12 0.94 1.29
C LYS A 47 13.88 0.85 2.16
N LYS A 48 13.67 1.90 2.96
CA LYS A 48 12.42 2.06 3.71
C LYS A 48 11.36 2.67 2.81
N VAL A 49 10.22 2.01 2.70
CA VAL A 49 9.12 2.46 1.85
C VAL A 49 7.80 2.48 2.60
N CYS A 50 6.89 3.33 2.12
CA CYS A 50 5.51 3.38 2.58
C CYS A 50 4.62 2.78 1.49
N VAL A 51 3.70 1.92 1.88
CA VAL A 51 2.73 1.30 0.96
C VAL A 51 1.52 2.23 0.83
N ILE A 52 1.10 2.45 -0.41
CA ILE A 52 -0.08 3.26 -0.72
C ILE A 52 -1.15 2.37 -1.34
N GLU A 53 -2.36 2.46 -0.81
CA GLU A 53 -3.52 1.73 -1.33
C GLU A 53 -4.74 2.66 -1.38
N ASP A 54 -5.67 2.41 -2.29
CA ASP A 54 -6.91 3.18 -2.36
C ASP A 54 -7.90 2.75 -1.28
N VAL A 55 -8.27 1.49 -1.24
CA VAL A 55 -9.24 0.93 -0.30
C VAL A 55 -8.65 -0.29 0.40
N VAL A 56 -8.73 -0.31 1.72
CA VAL A 56 -8.34 -1.48 2.51
C VAL A 56 -9.58 -2.09 3.14
N THR A 57 -9.82 -3.38 2.87
CA THR A 57 -10.86 -4.17 3.53
C THR A 57 -10.27 -4.89 4.73
N THR A 58 -9.71 -6.09 4.54
CA THR A 58 -9.05 -6.84 5.63
C THR A 58 -7.54 -6.69 5.63
N GLY A 59 -6.96 -6.33 4.49
CA GLY A 59 -5.52 -6.16 4.35
C GLY A 59 -4.76 -7.41 3.94
N GLY A 60 -5.46 -8.52 3.65
CA GLY A 60 -4.79 -9.77 3.29
C GLY A 60 -3.89 -9.67 2.06
N GLN A 61 -4.34 -8.94 1.04
CA GLN A 61 -3.55 -8.73 -0.17
C GLN A 61 -2.31 -7.86 0.10
N ILE A 62 -2.46 -6.86 0.95
CA ILE A 62 -1.35 -5.99 1.37
C ILE A 62 -0.30 -6.82 2.09
N ILE A 63 -0.71 -7.68 3.01
CA ILE A 63 0.20 -8.52 3.78
C ILE A 63 1.02 -9.41 2.85
N LYS A 64 0.39 -10.02 1.85
CA LYS A 64 1.09 -10.84 0.86
C LYS A 64 2.15 -10.04 0.11
N SER A 65 1.79 -8.87 -0.37
CA SER A 65 2.71 -7.99 -1.10
C SER A 65 3.86 -7.53 -0.22
N VAL A 66 3.57 -7.17 1.02
CA VAL A 66 4.57 -6.73 2.00
C VAL A 66 5.56 -7.85 2.31
N GLN A 67 5.06 -9.07 2.52
CA GLN A 67 5.92 -10.21 2.79
C GLN A 67 6.89 -10.49 1.64
N GLU A 68 6.41 -10.42 0.40
CA GLU A 68 7.25 -10.60 -0.78
C GLU A 68 8.33 -9.51 -0.88
N LEU A 69 7.97 -8.25 -0.62
CA LEU A 69 8.91 -7.15 -0.64
C LEU A 69 9.94 -7.26 0.50
N ARG A 70 9.51 -7.67 1.69
CA ARG A 70 10.41 -7.86 2.83
C ARG A 70 11.45 -8.96 2.57
N LYS A 71 11.08 -10.00 1.84
CA LYS A 71 12.02 -11.03 1.40
C LYS A 71 13.15 -10.48 0.53
N ARG A 72 12.89 -9.35 -0.13
CA ARG A 72 13.87 -8.66 -0.99
C ARG A 72 14.62 -7.54 -0.25
N GLY A 73 14.51 -7.50 1.07
CA GLY A 73 15.21 -6.53 1.91
C GLY A 73 14.54 -5.17 2.02
N VAL A 74 13.30 -5.03 1.56
CA VAL A 74 12.56 -3.77 1.69
C VAL A 74 12.05 -3.63 3.12
N ILE A 75 12.22 -2.45 3.69
CA ILE A 75 11.74 -2.13 5.04
C ILE A 75 10.39 -1.42 4.92
N ILE A 76 9.35 -2.04 5.49
CA ILE A 76 7.98 -1.51 5.42
C ILE A 76 7.37 -1.56 6.81
N ASP A 77 6.91 -0.40 7.31
CA ASP A 77 6.22 -0.31 8.59
C ASP A 77 4.90 0.48 8.52
N THR A 78 4.62 1.14 7.41
CA THR A 78 3.44 2.01 7.29
C THR A 78 2.68 1.72 5.99
N VAL A 79 1.36 1.68 6.11
CA VAL A 79 0.42 1.61 4.98
C VAL A 79 -0.48 2.83 5.04
N LEU A 80 -0.53 3.60 3.95
CA LEU A 80 -1.47 4.70 3.79
C LEU A 80 -2.60 4.24 2.87
N CYS A 81 -3.84 4.56 3.21
CA CYS A 81 -4.96 4.30 2.32
C CYS A 81 -5.93 5.48 2.34
N VAL A 82 -6.73 5.60 1.28
CA VAL A 82 -7.76 6.63 1.24
C VAL A 82 -8.95 6.21 2.08
N ILE A 83 -9.44 4.99 1.90
CA ILE A 83 -10.61 4.47 2.62
C ILE A 83 -10.28 3.16 3.32
N GLN A 84 -10.52 3.11 4.63
CA GLN A 84 -10.50 1.87 5.40
C GLN A 84 -11.96 1.40 5.56
N ARG A 85 -12.29 0.28 4.93
CA ARG A 85 -13.66 -0.25 4.94
C ARG A 85 -13.99 -1.09 6.18
N ASN A 86 -12.99 -1.74 6.77
CA ASN A 86 -13.17 -2.63 7.90
C ASN A 86 -12.21 -2.24 9.02
N GLU A 87 -12.76 -1.98 10.22
CA GLU A 87 -11.95 -1.59 11.38
C GLU A 87 -10.94 -2.66 11.80
N LYS A 88 -11.24 -3.93 11.52
CA LYS A 88 -10.35 -5.05 11.84
C LYS A 88 -9.03 -4.99 11.07
N ALA A 89 -8.99 -4.26 9.94
CA ALA A 89 -7.77 -4.13 9.17
C ALA A 89 -6.63 -3.52 9.98
N THR A 90 -6.93 -2.57 10.86
CA THR A 90 -5.92 -1.95 11.73
C THR A 90 -5.19 -3.00 12.56
N GLU A 91 -5.95 -3.90 13.21
CA GLU A 91 -5.38 -4.95 14.04
C GLU A 91 -4.67 -6.03 13.21
N ILE A 92 -5.28 -6.44 12.10
CA ILE A 92 -4.71 -7.45 11.21
C ILE A 92 -3.35 -6.99 10.69
N LEU A 93 -3.26 -5.75 10.24
CA LEU A 93 -1.99 -5.20 9.73
C LEU A 93 -1.00 -4.96 10.88
N ALA A 94 -1.46 -4.54 12.05
CA ALA A 94 -0.59 -4.36 13.21
C ALA A 94 0.08 -5.66 13.65
N ASN A 95 -0.60 -6.79 13.53
CA ASN A 95 -0.04 -8.12 13.83
C ASN A 95 1.14 -8.45 12.90
N ASP A 96 1.21 -7.82 11.74
CA ASP A 96 2.29 -8.00 10.77
C ASP A 96 3.31 -6.84 10.80
N GLY A 97 3.27 -6.04 11.84
CA GLY A 97 4.19 -4.92 12.04
C GLY A 97 3.90 -3.72 11.16
N LEU A 98 2.64 -3.54 10.73
CA LEU A 98 2.23 -2.47 9.85
C LEU A 98 1.28 -1.50 10.56
N LEU A 99 1.60 -0.21 10.49
CA LEU A 99 0.72 0.85 10.95
C LEU A 99 -0.16 1.31 9.79
N LEU A 100 -1.47 1.14 9.92
CA LEU A 100 -2.44 1.60 8.91
C LEU A 100 -2.87 3.03 9.23
N LYS A 101 -2.71 3.92 8.26
CA LYS A 101 -3.13 5.32 8.35
C LYS A 101 -4.15 5.62 7.26
N PRO A 102 -5.45 5.57 7.54
CA PRO A 102 -6.47 5.93 6.56
C PRO A 102 -6.70 7.44 6.53
N VAL A 103 -7.09 7.96 5.36
CA VAL A 103 -7.62 9.32 5.26
C VAL A 103 -9.05 9.32 5.78
N PHE A 104 -9.85 8.34 5.37
CA PHE A 104 -11.23 8.17 5.80
C PHE A 104 -11.51 6.74 6.25
N THR A 105 -12.33 6.59 7.29
CA THR A 105 -12.92 5.30 7.65
C THR A 105 -14.32 5.22 7.05
N MET A 106 -14.82 4.00 6.87
CA MET A 106 -16.19 3.81 6.37
C MET A 106 -17.21 4.37 7.35
N ASP A 107 -16.96 4.26 8.65
CA ASP A 107 -17.84 4.82 9.68
C ASP A 107 -17.94 6.33 9.57
N PHE A 108 -16.82 7.02 9.35
CA PHE A 108 -16.80 8.46 9.13
C PHE A 108 -17.62 8.83 7.88
N ILE A 109 -17.42 8.13 6.77
CA ILE A 109 -18.15 8.37 5.52
C ILE A 109 -19.65 8.19 5.71
N LYS A 110 -20.06 7.10 6.36
CA LYS A 110 -21.48 6.85 6.66
C LYS A 110 -22.08 7.94 7.55
N SER A 111 -21.33 8.44 8.53
CA SER A 111 -21.79 9.52 9.39
C SER A 111 -22.07 10.81 8.62
N GLN A 112 -21.29 11.11 7.59
CA GLN A 112 -21.47 12.30 6.75
C GLN A 112 -22.65 12.18 5.79
N VAL A 113 -22.97 10.96 5.35
CA VAL A 113 -24.07 10.71 4.39
C VAL A 113 -25.41 10.60 5.10
N ASN A 114 -25.44 9.97 6.29
CA ASN A 114 -26.66 9.67 7.03
C ASN A 114 -26.95 10.68 8.14
N GLY A 115 -26.04 11.61 8.35
CA GLY A 115 -26.18 12.64 9.39
C GLY A 115 -26.90 13.91 8.89
#